data_09dee64fb0d98b86bc3de665db17be43
#
_entry.id   09dee64fb0d98b86bc3de665db17be43
#
_cell.length_a   1.000
_cell.length_b   1.000
_cell.length_c   1.000
_cell.angle_alpha   90.00
_cell.angle_beta   90.00
_cell.angle_gamma   90.00
#
_symmetry.space_group_name_H-M   'P 1'
#
loop_
_entity.id
_entity.type
_entity.pdbx_description
1 polymer ?
#
loop_
_entity_poly.entity_id
_entity_poly.type
_entity_poly.pdbx_seq_one_letter_code
_entity_poly.pdbx_strand_id
1 'polypeptide(L)'
;MPNRLGRDEARTALIDYVYGSDHPDLMVYRADFGTKFSIDWWLDGIMARCGLAGFLDKRLLEVGCGFGWDAAALALLGGNSVVAVDILPSMIDGVSECLATAKAKGHDIAVEAQQGDICDLDLPPGSFDGIYSSEAIEHVHDLAAMFARCSELLRPGGTMLIVNDSNRYNTAFREATLAMWRLRDQSWEHAEWLKREVRPVEHADAEPFAVTREKIIASLGTELDAEQIARLAAATAGMNRAQIEAATAAVVAGQALPVPPEFAWCRNPETGEYAERLLDPFELRDMLRAAGFKCVRLRHGFNRIPFRLLNGVKSKPINAWLFNRRPLFMLTAQR
;
A
#
# COMPACT_ATOMS: atom_id res chain seq x y z
N MET A 1 20.42 12.30 15.75
CA MET A 1 19.84 10.97 15.49
C MET A 1 19.18 10.51 16.78
N PRO A 2 17.97 9.94 16.75
CA PRO A 2 17.34 9.33 17.91
C PRO A 2 18.18 8.16 18.41
N ASN A 3 18.07 7.86 19.70
CA ASN A 3 18.77 6.71 20.27
C ASN A 3 18.06 5.41 19.87
N ARG A 4 18.84 4.43 19.42
CA ARG A 4 18.34 3.08 19.20
C ARG A 4 18.03 2.42 20.55
N LEU A 5 16.80 1.88 20.69
CA LEU A 5 16.40 1.15 21.88
C LEU A 5 16.78 -0.32 21.82
N GLY A 6 16.97 -0.91 22.99
CA GLY A 6 17.00 -2.37 23.13
C GLY A 6 15.64 -2.99 22.73
N ARG A 7 15.65 -4.29 22.36
CA ARG A 7 14.45 -4.97 21.85
C ARG A 7 13.26 -4.91 22.84
N ASP A 8 13.49 -5.15 24.12
CA ASP A 8 12.43 -5.18 25.13
C ASP A 8 11.87 -3.78 25.41
N GLU A 9 12.73 -2.77 25.40
CA GLU A 9 12.34 -1.37 25.55
C GLU A 9 11.54 -0.89 24.32
N ALA A 10 12.01 -1.19 23.11
CA ALA A 10 11.29 -0.91 21.87
C ALA A 10 9.93 -1.62 21.82
N ARG A 11 9.87 -2.88 22.30
CA ARG A 11 8.62 -3.64 22.41
C ARG A 11 7.62 -2.93 23.32
N THR A 12 8.06 -2.45 24.47
CA THR A 12 7.19 -1.72 25.41
C THR A 12 6.68 -0.43 24.78
N ALA A 13 7.57 0.37 24.19
CA ALA A 13 7.21 1.62 23.51
C ALA A 13 6.22 1.40 22.35
N LEU A 14 6.39 0.32 21.58
CA LEU A 14 5.50 -0.03 20.47
C LEU A 14 4.13 -0.51 20.93
N ILE A 15 4.04 -1.25 22.03
CA ILE A 15 2.76 -1.62 22.65
C ILE A 15 2.02 -0.34 23.07
N ASP A 16 2.70 0.57 23.74
CA ASP A 16 2.12 1.84 24.15
C ASP A 16 1.70 2.71 22.98
N TYR A 17 2.41 2.65 21.85
CA TYR A 17 2.04 3.29 20.60
C TYR A 17 0.80 2.65 19.96
N VAL A 18 0.82 1.35 19.73
CA VAL A 18 -0.27 0.61 19.04
C VAL A 18 -1.60 0.72 19.80
N TYR A 19 -1.55 0.79 21.13
CA TYR A 19 -2.73 0.96 21.99
C TYR A 19 -2.94 2.42 22.43
N GLY A 20 -2.27 3.35 21.77
CA GLY A 20 -2.26 4.77 22.14
C GLY A 20 -3.45 5.60 21.65
N SER A 21 -4.29 5.05 20.78
CA SER A 21 -5.47 5.75 20.24
C SER A 21 -6.69 4.84 20.25
N ASP A 22 -7.86 5.41 20.44
CA ASP A 22 -9.17 4.75 20.29
C ASP A 22 -9.83 5.12 18.95
N HIS A 23 -9.05 5.60 17.97
CA HIS A 23 -9.57 5.89 16.64
C HIS A 23 -10.29 4.66 16.05
N PRO A 24 -11.56 4.81 15.56
CA PRO A 24 -12.39 3.68 15.15
C PRO A 24 -11.73 2.76 14.10
N ASP A 25 -11.06 3.34 13.09
CA ASP A 25 -10.39 2.57 12.05
C ASP A 25 -9.18 1.80 12.60
N LEU A 26 -8.41 2.40 13.52
CA LEU A 26 -7.29 1.76 14.19
C LEU A 26 -7.73 0.59 15.08
N MET A 27 -8.87 0.70 15.74
CA MET A 27 -9.42 -0.35 16.60
C MET A 27 -9.61 -1.69 15.85
N VAL A 28 -10.00 -1.64 14.60
CA VAL A 28 -10.17 -2.83 13.75
C VAL A 28 -8.82 -3.52 13.49
N TYR A 29 -7.79 -2.76 13.10
CA TYR A 29 -6.43 -3.30 12.89
C TYR A 29 -5.83 -3.84 14.18
N ARG A 30 -6.05 -3.16 15.30
CA ARG A 30 -5.55 -3.55 16.62
C ARG A 30 -6.12 -4.89 17.10
N ALA A 31 -7.36 -5.22 16.74
CA ALA A 31 -7.97 -6.51 17.06
C ALA A 31 -7.18 -7.69 16.46
N ASP A 32 -6.52 -7.50 15.34
CA ASP A 32 -5.67 -8.51 14.70
C ASP A 32 -4.29 -8.64 15.37
N PHE A 33 -3.83 -7.63 16.10
CA PHE A 33 -2.47 -7.53 16.62
C PHE A 33 -2.13 -8.53 17.73
N GLY A 34 -3.06 -9.14 18.37
CA GLY A 34 -2.83 -10.20 19.37
C GLY A 34 -3.21 -11.59 18.89
N THR A 35 -3.93 -11.68 17.77
CA THR A 35 -4.50 -12.92 17.25
C THR A 35 -3.83 -13.44 16.00
N LYS A 36 -3.46 -12.54 15.07
CA LYS A 36 -2.79 -12.90 13.80
C LYS A 36 -1.28 -12.68 13.81
N PHE A 37 -0.81 -11.74 14.63
CA PHE A 37 0.61 -11.43 14.72
C PHE A 37 1.09 -11.58 16.16
N SER A 38 2.25 -12.19 16.37
CA SER A 38 3.01 -11.93 17.59
C SER A 38 3.85 -10.67 17.40
N ILE A 39 3.84 -9.78 18.39
CA ILE A 39 4.70 -8.57 18.39
C ILE A 39 6.15 -8.94 18.13
N ASP A 40 6.63 -10.01 18.76
CA ASP A 40 8.01 -10.46 18.60
C ASP A 40 8.34 -10.88 17.17
N TRP A 41 7.42 -11.58 16.50
CA TRP A 41 7.60 -11.93 15.08
C TRP A 41 7.66 -10.70 14.18
N TRP A 42 6.82 -9.71 14.44
CA TRP A 42 6.81 -8.45 13.68
C TRP A 42 8.09 -7.66 13.89
N LEU A 43 8.56 -7.50 15.16
CA LEU A 43 9.83 -6.84 15.48
C LEU A 43 11.02 -7.53 14.80
N ASP A 44 11.07 -8.86 14.82
CA ASP A 44 12.10 -9.62 14.12
C ASP A 44 12.06 -9.36 12.60
N GLY A 45 10.85 -9.21 12.05
CA GLY A 45 10.63 -8.83 10.65
C GLY A 45 11.19 -7.45 10.33
N ILE A 46 10.90 -6.44 11.15
CA ILE A 46 11.42 -5.06 10.99
C ILE A 46 12.95 -5.04 11.10
N MET A 47 13.53 -5.71 12.10
CA MET A 47 14.98 -5.79 12.24
C MET A 47 15.66 -6.43 11.03
N ALA A 48 15.06 -7.50 10.48
CA ALA A 48 15.55 -8.13 9.26
C ALA A 48 15.48 -7.19 8.05
N ARG A 49 14.42 -6.40 7.93
CA ARG A 49 14.22 -5.39 6.88
C ARG A 49 15.23 -4.24 7.02
N CYS A 50 15.46 -3.73 8.23
CA CYS A 50 16.50 -2.74 8.51
C CYS A 50 17.88 -3.24 8.07
N GLY A 51 18.25 -4.48 8.45
CA GLY A 51 19.51 -5.08 8.04
C GLY A 51 19.62 -5.28 6.53
N LEU A 52 18.51 -5.67 5.86
CA LEU A 52 18.48 -5.89 4.42
C LEU A 52 18.67 -4.60 3.62
N ALA A 53 18.09 -3.50 4.06
CA ALA A 53 18.08 -2.22 3.36
C ALA A 53 19.16 -1.24 3.87
N GLY A 54 19.86 -1.55 4.96
CA GLY A 54 20.81 -0.65 5.58
C GLY A 54 20.16 0.53 6.31
N PHE A 55 18.98 0.32 6.88
CA PHE A 55 18.15 1.32 7.55
C PHE A 55 18.53 1.43 9.05
N LEU A 56 19.75 1.81 9.34
CA LEU A 56 20.22 2.03 10.69
C LEU A 56 20.82 3.44 10.78
N ASP A 57 20.36 4.22 11.77
CA ASP A 57 20.77 5.61 12.00
C ASP A 57 20.59 6.47 10.72
N LYS A 58 19.40 6.43 10.12
CA LYS A 58 19.06 7.03 8.84
C LYS A 58 17.86 7.97 8.93
N ARG A 59 17.75 8.88 7.96
CA ARG A 59 16.52 9.61 7.68
C ARG A 59 15.73 8.83 6.63
N LEU A 60 14.57 8.32 7.03
CA LEU A 60 13.71 7.49 6.19
C LEU A 60 12.43 8.21 5.82
N LEU A 61 11.87 7.81 4.69
CA LEU A 61 10.51 8.09 4.29
C LEU A 61 9.73 6.77 4.25
N GLU A 62 8.58 6.70 4.92
CA GLU A 62 7.62 5.61 4.73
C GLU A 62 6.47 6.09 3.86
N VAL A 63 6.19 5.37 2.77
CA VAL A 63 5.11 5.67 1.82
C VAL A 63 3.97 4.68 2.01
N GLY A 64 2.77 5.20 2.32
CA GLY A 64 1.61 4.41 2.71
C GLY A 64 1.80 3.85 4.12
N CYS A 65 1.96 4.75 5.10
CA CYS A 65 2.30 4.34 6.46
C CYS A 65 1.13 3.75 7.25
N GLY A 66 -0.12 3.91 6.78
CA GLY A 66 -1.29 3.56 7.56
C GLY A 66 -1.24 4.22 8.94
N PHE A 67 -1.41 3.44 10.00
CA PHE A 67 -1.29 3.92 11.37
C PHE A 67 0.17 4.03 11.89
N GLY A 68 1.17 4.03 11.01
CA GLY A 68 2.57 4.30 11.31
C GLY A 68 3.26 3.26 12.20
N TRP A 69 2.78 2.03 12.23
CA TRP A 69 3.36 0.98 13.08
C TRP A 69 4.77 0.59 12.64
N ASP A 70 4.97 0.43 11.34
CA ASP A 70 6.29 0.13 10.79
C ASP A 70 7.22 1.36 10.96
N ALA A 71 6.73 2.61 10.76
CA ALA A 71 7.49 3.84 11.01
C ALA A 71 8.00 3.91 12.45
N ALA A 72 7.11 3.67 13.43
CA ALA A 72 7.47 3.66 14.84
C ALA A 72 8.53 2.59 15.16
N ALA A 73 8.35 1.38 14.62
CA ALA A 73 9.30 0.30 14.80
C ALA A 73 10.66 0.59 14.13
N LEU A 74 10.67 1.15 12.92
CA LEU A 74 11.87 1.58 12.21
C LEU A 74 12.63 2.69 13.00
N ALA A 75 11.89 3.62 13.61
CA ALA A 75 12.47 4.66 14.45
C ALA A 75 13.14 4.07 15.68
N LEU A 76 12.42 3.27 16.46
CA LEU A 76 12.88 2.74 17.74
C LEU A 76 14.00 1.72 17.59
N LEU A 77 13.85 0.73 16.71
CA LEU A 77 14.79 -0.37 16.52
C LEU A 77 16.00 0.03 15.66
N GLY A 78 15.79 0.91 14.70
CA GLY A 78 16.83 1.34 13.76
C GLY A 78 17.59 2.59 14.18
N GLY A 79 17.09 3.35 15.18
CA GLY A 79 17.62 4.68 15.51
C GLY A 79 17.37 5.69 14.38
N ASN A 80 16.31 5.50 13.61
CA ASN A 80 16.00 6.32 12.44
C ASN A 80 15.12 7.53 12.81
N SER A 81 15.20 8.62 12.03
CA SER A 81 14.11 9.59 11.94
C SER A 81 13.25 9.25 10.72
N VAL A 82 11.95 9.16 10.90
CA VAL A 82 11.05 8.70 9.85
C VAL A 82 10.01 9.78 9.54
N VAL A 83 9.89 10.16 8.27
CA VAL A 83 8.72 10.87 7.76
C VAL A 83 7.74 9.81 7.26
N ALA A 84 6.56 9.76 7.84
CA ALA A 84 5.51 8.79 7.54
C ALA A 84 4.39 9.47 6.75
N VAL A 85 4.14 9.00 5.53
CA VAL A 85 3.19 9.62 4.60
C VAL A 85 2.05 8.66 4.30
N ASP A 86 0.83 9.16 4.40
CA ASP A 86 -0.38 8.47 3.93
C ASP A 86 -1.34 9.46 3.28
N ILE A 87 -2.10 9.00 2.29
CA ILE A 87 -3.10 9.84 1.61
C ILE A 87 -4.35 10.03 2.46
N LEU A 88 -4.66 9.08 3.36
CA LEU A 88 -5.87 9.06 4.16
C LEU A 88 -5.71 9.91 5.43
N PRO A 89 -6.55 10.96 5.63
CA PRO A 89 -6.49 11.78 6.84
C PRO A 89 -6.67 10.96 8.11
N SER A 90 -7.58 9.98 8.12
CA SER A 90 -7.87 9.14 9.28
C SER A 90 -6.66 8.35 9.78
N MET A 91 -5.79 7.92 8.86
CA MET A 91 -4.54 7.24 9.21
C MET A 91 -3.58 8.19 9.92
N ILE A 92 -3.40 9.39 9.39
CA ILE A 92 -2.48 10.41 9.96
C ILE A 92 -2.98 10.93 11.30
N ASP A 93 -4.29 11.09 11.47
CA ASP A 93 -4.89 11.44 12.75
C ASP A 93 -4.59 10.35 13.80
N GLY A 94 -4.78 9.09 13.46
CA GLY A 94 -4.43 7.96 14.32
C GLY A 94 -2.92 7.88 14.65
N VAL A 95 -2.03 8.15 13.70
CA VAL A 95 -0.58 8.25 13.95
C VAL A 95 -0.30 9.34 14.98
N SER A 96 -0.91 10.51 14.81
CA SER A 96 -0.70 11.67 15.68
C SER A 96 -1.15 11.38 17.13
N GLU A 97 -2.30 10.74 17.32
CA GLU A 97 -2.80 10.31 18.62
C GLU A 97 -1.88 9.26 19.28
N CYS A 98 -1.43 8.26 18.51
CA CYS A 98 -0.51 7.23 18.99
C CYS A 98 0.85 7.83 19.43
N LEU A 99 1.39 8.77 18.66
CA LEU A 99 2.64 9.47 19.02
C LEU A 99 2.47 10.31 20.29
N ALA A 100 1.35 11.05 20.43
CA ALA A 100 1.07 11.84 21.60
C ALA A 100 0.96 10.98 22.87
N THR A 101 0.27 9.82 22.77
CA THR A 101 0.14 8.87 23.88
C THR A 101 1.48 8.23 24.25
N ALA A 102 2.26 7.77 23.28
CA ALA A 102 3.59 7.23 23.53
C ALA A 102 4.48 8.27 24.24
N LYS A 103 4.45 9.52 23.78
CA LYS A 103 5.20 10.63 24.39
C LYS A 103 4.78 10.90 25.84
N ALA A 104 3.46 10.88 26.12
CA ALA A 104 2.93 11.04 27.48
C ALA A 104 3.40 9.93 28.43
N LYS A 105 3.73 8.75 27.91
CA LYS A 105 4.31 7.61 28.64
C LYS A 105 5.85 7.61 28.67
N GLY A 106 6.49 8.65 28.15
CA GLY A 106 7.94 8.82 28.18
C GLY A 106 8.68 8.24 26.98
N HIS A 107 7.99 7.82 25.92
CA HIS A 107 8.60 7.30 24.70
C HIS A 107 8.66 8.39 23.62
N ASP A 108 9.87 8.86 23.32
CA ASP A 108 10.12 9.83 22.24
C ASP A 108 10.39 9.06 20.93
N ILE A 109 9.35 8.91 20.11
CA ILE A 109 9.41 8.19 18.84
C ILE A 109 9.63 9.20 17.71
N ALA A 110 10.76 9.11 17.02
CA ALA A 110 11.17 10.07 15.98
C ALA A 110 10.44 9.84 14.66
N VAL A 111 9.13 10.02 14.67
CA VAL A 111 8.24 9.94 13.50
C VAL A 111 7.54 11.29 13.30
N GLU A 112 7.56 11.79 12.07
CA GLU A 112 6.80 12.94 11.60
C GLU A 112 5.75 12.45 10.60
N ALA A 113 4.47 12.64 10.90
CA ALA A 113 3.37 12.20 10.05
C ALA A 113 2.91 13.33 9.12
N GLN A 114 2.73 13.03 7.82
CA GLN A 114 2.26 13.98 6.80
C GLN A 114 1.15 13.35 5.96
N GLN A 115 0.01 14.06 5.84
CA GLN A 115 -1.08 13.65 4.98
C GLN A 115 -0.84 14.15 3.55
N GLY A 116 -0.97 13.27 2.58
CA GLY A 116 -0.96 13.63 1.15
C GLY A 116 -0.47 12.52 0.23
N ASP A 117 -0.64 12.76 -1.08
CA ASP A 117 -0.02 11.91 -2.10
C ASP A 117 1.48 12.21 -2.19
N ILE A 118 2.30 11.17 -2.16
CA ILE A 118 3.76 11.30 -2.27
C ILE A 118 4.22 12.01 -3.55
N CYS A 119 3.42 11.93 -4.61
CA CYS A 119 3.72 12.60 -5.86
C CYS A 119 3.57 14.13 -5.77
N ASP A 120 2.69 14.62 -4.88
CA ASP A 120 2.31 16.03 -4.76
C ASP A 120 2.94 16.73 -3.55
N LEU A 121 3.44 15.97 -2.56
CA LEU A 121 4.04 16.55 -1.36
C LEU A 121 5.33 17.33 -1.68
N ASP A 122 5.44 18.52 -1.06
CA ASP A 122 6.64 19.37 -1.16
C ASP A 122 7.76 18.86 -0.25
N LEU A 123 8.37 17.73 -0.65
CA LEU A 123 9.51 17.14 0.00
C LEU A 123 10.78 17.44 -0.80
N PRO A 124 11.88 17.91 -0.15
CA PRO A 124 13.09 18.29 -0.87
C PRO A 124 13.76 17.07 -1.54
N PRO A 125 14.18 17.20 -2.81
CA PRO A 125 14.94 16.15 -3.49
C PRO A 125 16.21 15.77 -2.72
N GLY A 126 16.57 14.48 -2.73
CA GLY A 126 17.78 13.99 -2.08
C GLY A 126 17.79 14.12 -0.56
N SER A 127 16.63 14.24 0.09
CA SER A 127 16.53 14.46 1.54
C SER A 127 16.51 13.17 2.38
N PHE A 128 16.30 12.01 1.75
CA PHE A 128 16.19 10.74 2.46
C PHE A 128 17.34 9.77 2.16
N ASP A 129 17.80 9.07 3.18
CA ASP A 129 18.76 7.96 3.06
C ASP A 129 18.11 6.68 2.59
N GLY A 130 16.82 6.50 2.93
CA GLY A 130 16.04 5.33 2.57
C GLY A 130 14.55 5.62 2.42
N ILE A 131 13.89 4.82 1.61
CA ILE A 131 12.44 4.81 1.45
C ILE A 131 11.92 3.41 1.74
N TYR A 132 10.88 3.32 2.54
CA TYR A 132 10.20 2.09 2.91
C TYR A 132 8.73 2.17 2.47
N SER A 133 8.19 1.05 1.98
CA SER A 133 6.77 0.88 1.73
C SER A 133 6.38 -0.57 1.95
N SER A 134 5.36 -0.81 2.75
CA SER A 134 4.89 -2.14 3.12
C SER A 134 3.38 -2.21 2.95
N GLU A 135 2.88 -3.16 2.16
CA GLU A 135 1.46 -3.40 1.91
C GLU A 135 0.69 -2.09 1.60
N ALA A 136 1.22 -1.30 0.65
CA ALA A 136 0.66 -0.01 0.27
C ALA A 136 0.67 0.24 -1.24
N ILE A 137 1.69 -0.23 -1.96
CA ILE A 137 1.83 0.08 -3.39
C ILE A 137 0.72 -0.51 -4.26
N GLU A 138 0.00 -1.51 -3.79
CA GLU A 138 -1.17 -2.10 -4.44
C GLU A 138 -2.34 -1.14 -4.56
N HIS A 139 -2.39 -0.10 -3.71
CA HIS A 139 -3.43 0.93 -3.73
C HIS A 139 -3.06 2.14 -4.60
N VAL A 140 -1.77 2.34 -4.89
CA VAL A 140 -1.26 3.52 -5.62
C VAL A 140 -1.79 3.58 -7.05
N HIS A 141 -2.36 4.69 -7.45
CA HIS A 141 -2.94 4.89 -8.78
C HIS A 141 -1.89 4.92 -9.91
N ASP A 142 -0.78 5.60 -9.72
CA ASP A 142 0.34 5.70 -10.69
C ASP A 142 1.67 5.29 -10.06
N LEU A 143 2.01 4.01 -10.21
CA LEU A 143 3.29 3.47 -9.71
C LEU A 143 4.51 4.04 -10.43
N ALA A 144 4.38 4.43 -11.70
CA ALA A 144 5.50 4.99 -12.44
C ALA A 144 5.86 6.37 -11.92
N ALA A 145 4.86 7.23 -11.70
CA ALA A 145 5.05 8.54 -11.08
C ALA A 145 5.60 8.41 -9.65
N MET A 146 5.02 7.54 -8.83
CA MET A 146 5.50 7.26 -7.47
C MET A 146 6.98 6.83 -7.47
N PHE A 147 7.39 5.89 -8.32
CA PHE A 147 8.78 5.42 -8.35
C PHE A 147 9.74 6.50 -8.85
N ALA A 148 9.34 7.31 -9.83
CA ALA A 148 10.13 8.46 -10.28
C ALA A 148 10.32 9.46 -9.14
N ARG A 149 9.24 9.81 -8.42
CA ARG A 149 9.29 10.69 -7.26
C ARG A 149 10.16 10.13 -6.13
N CYS A 150 10.01 8.86 -5.79
CA CYS A 150 10.86 8.19 -4.80
C CYS A 150 12.34 8.22 -5.21
N SER A 151 12.63 8.05 -6.49
CA SER A 151 14.01 8.19 -7.00
C SER A 151 14.57 9.60 -6.78
N GLU A 152 13.78 10.65 -7.00
CA GLU A 152 14.20 12.04 -6.75
C GLU A 152 14.45 12.33 -5.27
N LEU A 153 13.59 11.82 -4.38
CA LEU A 153 13.65 12.05 -2.94
C LEU A 153 14.83 11.37 -2.25
N LEU A 154 15.33 10.27 -2.80
CA LEU A 154 16.50 9.59 -2.28
C LEU A 154 17.79 10.36 -2.57
N ARG A 155 18.76 10.31 -1.64
CA ARG A 155 20.15 10.69 -1.91
C ARG A 155 20.81 9.73 -2.89
N PRO A 156 21.89 10.14 -3.58
CA PRO A 156 22.74 9.20 -4.30
C PRO A 156 23.21 8.06 -3.37
N GLY A 157 22.99 6.81 -3.80
CA GLY A 157 23.28 5.62 -3.01
C GLY A 157 22.23 5.24 -1.96
N GLY A 158 21.16 6.04 -1.82
CA GLY A 158 20.01 5.71 -0.97
C GLY A 158 19.27 4.46 -1.45
N THR A 159 18.57 3.78 -0.56
CA THR A 159 17.89 2.51 -0.83
C THR A 159 16.39 2.63 -0.68
N MET A 160 15.64 2.10 -1.63
CA MET A 160 14.20 1.84 -1.49
C MET A 160 13.98 0.36 -1.15
N LEU A 161 13.13 0.09 -0.17
CA LEU A 161 12.66 -1.25 0.19
C LEU A 161 11.13 -1.29 0.10
N ILE A 162 10.64 -2.16 -0.76
CA ILE A 162 9.22 -2.49 -0.89
C ILE A 162 9.00 -3.88 -0.33
N VAL A 163 7.97 -4.05 0.48
CA VAL A 163 7.48 -5.33 1.01
C VAL A 163 6.00 -5.43 0.67
N ASN A 164 5.59 -6.52 0.01
CA ASN A 164 4.21 -6.65 -0.41
C ASN A 164 3.83 -8.11 -0.69
N ASP A 165 2.58 -8.48 -0.44
CA ASP A 165 2.06 -9.81 -0.72
C ASP A 165 0.96 -9.86 -1.79
N SER A 166 0.53 -8.71 -2.30
CA SER A 166 -0.46 -8.62 -3.38
C SER A 166 0.12 -9.11 -4.73
N ASN A 167 0.29 -10.41 -4.85
CA ASN A 167 1.09 -11.08 -5.88
C ASN A 167 0.23 -11.96 -6.78
N ARG A 168 0.07 -11.56 -8.05
CA ARG A 168 -0.75 -12.28 -9.04
C ARG A 168 -0.33 -13.72 -9.33
N TYR A 169 0.92 -14.11 -8.98
CA TYR A 169 1.41 -15.48 -9.18
C TYR A 169 0.99 -16.44 -8.06
N ASN A 170 0.51 -15.92 -6.91
CA ASN A 170 -0.07 -16.77 -5.88
C ASN A 170 -1.54 -17.06 -6.19
N THR A 171 -1.86 -18.30 -6.54
CA THR A 171 -3.19 -18.68 -6.99
C THR A 171 -4.24 -18.47 -5.91
N ALA A 172 -3.98 -18.89 -4.67
CA ALA A 172 -4.95 -18.76 -3.59
C ALA A 172 -5.21 -17.28 -3.24
N PHE A 173 -4.16 -16.47 -3.14
CA PHE A 173 -4.27 -15.04 -2.91
C PHE A 173 -5.06 -14.36 -4.05
N ARG A 174 -4.69 -14.63 -5.29
CA ARG A 174 -5.37 -14.08 -6.48
C ARG A 174 -6.85 -14.42 -6.51
N GLU A 175 -7.23 -15.67 -6.24
CA GLU A 175 -8.63 -16.10 -6.24
C GLU A 175 -9.42 -15.41 -5.13
N ALA A 176 -8.85 -15.29 -3.93
CA ALA A 176 -9.46 -14.57 -2.81
C ALA A 176 -9.64 -13.08 -3.12
N THR A 177 -8.62 -12.42 -3.67
CA THR A 177 -8.67 -11.01 -4.08
C THR A 177 -9.72 -10.77 -5.16
N LEU A 178 -9.77 -11.61 -6.21
CA LEU A 178 -10.78 -11.49 -7.25
C LEU A 178 -12.21 -11.71 -6.74
N ALA A 179 -12.40 -12.57 -5.75
CA ALA A 179 -13.70 -12.76 -5.09
C ALA A 179 -14.08 -11.51 -4.28
N MET A 180 -13.17 -10.94 -3.51
CA MET A 180 -13.37 -9.71 -2.74
C MET A 180 -13.68 -8.52 -3.67
N TRP A 181 -12.99 -8.39 -4.81
CA TRP A 181 -13.27 -7.35 -5.79
C TRP A 181 -14.69 -7.40 -6.33
N ARG A 182 -15.26 -8.61 -6.59
CA ARG A 182 -16.65 -8.74 -7.02
C ARG A 182 -17.61 -8.22 -5.96
N LEU A 183 -17.33 -8.51 -4.69
CA LEU A 183 -18.14 -7.98 -3.58
C LEU A 183 -18.02 -6.46 -3.49
N ARG A 184 -16.80 -5.91 -3.57
CA ARG A 184 -16.54 -4.47 -3.51
C ARG A 184 -17.21 -3.72 -4.67
N ASP A 185 -17.25 -4.34 -5.83
CA ASP A 185 -17.82 -3.76 -7.05
C ASP A 185 -19.35 -3.79 -7.08
N GLN A 186 -19.98 -4.83 -6.53
CA GLN A 186 -21.41 -5.11 -6.79
C GLN A 186 -22.29 -5.27 -5.55
N SER A 187 -21.72 -5.48 -4.35
CA SER A 187 -22.48 -5.86 -3.16
C SER A 187 -22.73 -4.70 -2.21
N TRP A 188 -24.00 -4.35 -2.04
CA TRP A 188 -24.42 -3.43 -0.99
C TRP A 188 -24.19 -3.99 0.43
N GLU A 189 -24.34 -5.28 0.64
CA GLU A 189 -24.05 -5.94 1.91
C GLU A 189 -22.56 -5.78 2.27
N HIS A 190 -21.69 -5.92 1.29
CA HIS A 190 -20.25 -5.69 1.49
C HIS A 190 -19.94 -4.21 1.79
N ALA A 191 -20.58 -3.28 1.10
CA ALA A 191 -20.42 -1.85 1.39
C ALA A 191 -20.87 -1.51 2.83
N GLU A 192 -21.99 -2.04 3.28
CA GLU A 192 -22.46 -1.88 4.66
C GLU A 192 -21.57 -2.56 5.69
N TRP A 193 -20.94 -3.69 5.35
CA TRP A 193 -19.95 -4.35 6.19
C TRP A 193 -18.68 -3.49 6.33
N LEU A 194 -18.18 -2.89 5.24
CA LEU A 194 -17.03 -1.97 5.27
C LEU A 194 -17.26 -0.79 6.22
N LYS A 195 -18.47 -0.18 6.17
CA LYS A 195 -18.87 0.94 7.04
C LYS A 195 -18.85 0.58 8.52
N ARG A 196 -19.20 -0.66 8.87
CA ARG A 196 -19.36 -1.07 10.27
C ARG A 196 -18.15 -1.76 10.87
N GLU A 197 -17.47 -2.60 10.07
CA GLU A 197 -16.57 -3.62 10.60
C GLU A 197 -15.12 -3.44 10.15
N VAL A 198 -14.86 -2.63 9.09
CA VAL A 198 -13.49 -2.55 8.55
C VAL A 198 -12.84 -1.21 8.89
N ARG A 199 -13.31 -0.14 8.27
CA ARG A 199 -12.82 1.23 8.51
C ARG A 199 -14.01 2.18 8.47
N PRO A 200 -14.73 2.31 9.59
CA PRO A 200 -16.00 3.04 9.64
C PRO A 200 -15.88 4.52 9.29
N VAL A 201 -14.75 5.15 9.56
CA VAL A 201 -14.51 6.56 9.19
C VAL A 201 -14.18 6.67 7.71
N GLU A 202 -13.22 5.89 7.23
CA GLU A 202 -12.81 5.91 5.82
C GLU A 202 -13.94 5.48 4.88
N HIS A 203 -14.73 4.50 5.30
CA HIS A 203 -15.79 3.93 4.46
C HIS A 203 -17.20 4.46 4.78
N ALA A 204 -17.32 5.58 5.47
CA ALA A 204 -18.64 6.14 5.89
C ALA A 204 -19.64 6.20 4.73
N ASP A 205 -19.21 6.59 3.54
CA ASP A 205 -20.02 6.73 2.33
C ASP A 205 -19.81 5.59 1.32
N ALA A 206 -19.29 4.43 1.76
CA ALA A 206 -19.00 3.32 0.86
C ALA A 206 -20.27 2.83 0.13
N GLU A 207 -20.17 2.67 -1.17
CA GLU A 207 -21.16 2.05 -2.05
C GLU A 207 -20.47 1.12 -3.05
N PRO A 208 -21.19 0.21 -3.72
CA PRO A 208 -20.58 -0.61 -4.78
C PRO A 208 -19.99 0.26 -5.89
N PHE A 209 -18.78 -0.03 -6.34
CA PHE A 209 -18.12 0.77 -7.38
C PHE A 209 -18.89 0.77 -8.72
N ALA A 210 -19.63 -0.29 -9.04
CA ALA A 210 -20.51 -0.31 -10.20
C ALA A 210 -21.58 0.79 -10.12
N VAL A 211 -22.19 0.99 -8.94
CA VAL A 211 -23.21 2.03 -8.71
C VAL A 211 -22.62 3.42 -8.86
N THR A 212 -21.41 3.63 -8.33
CA THR A 212 -20.68 4.91 -8.50
C THR A 212 -20.42 5.19 -9.98
N ARG A 213 -19.99 4.19 -10.76
CA ARG A 213 -19.78 4.34 -12.21
C ARG A 213 -21.08 4.64 -12.95
N GLU A 214 -22.19 3.96 -12.62
CA GLU A 214 -23.50 4.26 -13.19
C GLU A 214 -23.93 5.70 -12.93
N LYS A 215 -23.75 6.21 -11.71
CA LYS A 215 -24.04 7.61 -11.35
C LYS A 215 -23.20 8.59 -12.16
N ILE A 216 -21.90 8.33 -12.31
CA ILE A 216 -21.00 9.16 -13.14
C ILE A 216 -21.54 9.21 -14.58
N ILE A 217 -21.79 8.08 -15.21
CA ILE A 217 -22.26 7.99 -16.60
C ILE A 217 -23.61 8.70 -16.76
N ALA A 218 -24.55 8.46 -15.86
CA ALA A 218 -25.88 9.09 -15.89
C ALA A 218 -25.80 10.63 -15.75
N SER A 219 -24.83 11.15 -14.95
CA SER A 219 -24.63 12.58 -14.75
C SER A 219 -24.17 13.33 -16.00
N LEU A 220 -23.68 12.63 -17.02
CA LEU A 220 -23.20 13.23 -18.27
C LEU A 220 -24.34 13.65 -19.23
N GLY A 221 -25.61 13.33 -18.90
CA GLY A 221 -26.77 13.77 -19.67
C GLY A 221 -26.85 13.18 -21.09
N THR A 222 -26.28 12.00 -21.30
CA THR A 222 -26.32 11.28 -22.59
C THR A 222 -27.68 10.63 -22.82
N GLU A 223 -28.02 10.31 -24.06
CA GLU A 223 -29.26 9.60 -24.43
C GLU A 223 -29.20 8.07 -24.19
N LEU A 224 -28.29 7.60 -23.32
CA LEU A 224 -28.13 6.20 -22.95
C LEU A 224 -29.28 5.76 -22.03
N ASP A 225 -29.88 4.61 -22.35
CA ASP A 225 -30.85 3.98 -21.45
C ASP A 225 -30.18 3.27 -20.25
N ALA A 226 -30.98 2.79 -19.32
CA ALA A 226 -30.48 2.17 -18.10
C ALA A 226 -29.66 0.90 -18.38
N GLU A 227 -29.99 0.11 -19.39
CA GLU A 227 -29.24 -1.09 -19.77
C GLU A 227 -27.88 -0.72 -20.37
N GLN A 228 -27.86 0.29 -21.23
CA GLN A 228 -26.62 0.83 -21.80
C GLN A 228 -25.70 1.40 -20.75
N ILE A 229 -26.24 2.15 -19.77
CA ILE A 229 -25.50 2.69 -18.64
C ILE A 229 -24.88 1.54 -17.84
N ALA A 230 -25.66 0.53 -17.45
CA ALA A 230 -25.15 -0.62 -16.68
C ALA A 230 -24.04 -1.40 -17.44
N ARG A 231 -24.23 -1.61 -18.74
CA ARG A 231 -23.21 -2.27 -19.59
C ARG A 231 -21.93 -1.46 -19.69
N LEU A 232 -22.05 -0.13 -19.84
CA LEU A 232 -20.88 0.75 -19.91
C LEU A 232 -20.19 0.84 -18.53
N ALA A 233 -20.95 0.90 -17.43
CA ALA A 233 -20.39 0.88 -16.08
C ALA A 233 -19.59 -0.42 -15.81
N ALA A 234 -20.07 -1.56 -16.27
CA ALA A 234 -19.31 -2.81 -16.17
C ALA A 234 -18.04 -2.79 -17.04
N ALA A 235 -18.11 -2.23 -18.25
CA ALA A 235 -16.98 -2.14 -19.17
C ALA A 235 -15.90 -1.13 -18.72
N THR A 236 -16.26 -0.15 -17.90
CA THR A 236 -15.34 0.87 -17.36
C THR A 236 -14.76 0.51 -15.98
N ALA A 237 -14.91 -0.72 -15.53
CA ALA A 237 -14.26 -1.19 -14.30
C ALA A 237 -12.73 -0.98 -14.36
N GLY A 238 -12.15 -0.43 -13.30
CA GLY A 238 -10.74 -0.05 -13.24
C GLY A 238 -10.41 1.37 -13.74
N MET A 239 -11.39 2.12 -14.19
CA MET A 239 -11.25 3.51 -14.65
C MET A 239 -11.59 4.49 -13.51
N ASN A 240 -10.88 5.62 -13.46
CA ASN A 240 -11.27 6.77 -12.65
C ASN A 240 -12.32 7.64 -13.38
N ARG A 241 -12.87 8.64 -12.70
CA ARG A 241 -13.92 9.52 -13.24
C ARG A 241 -13.57 10.06 -14.63
N ALA A 242 -12.41 10.68 -14.81
CA ALA A 242 -12.02 11.27 -16.09
C ALA A 242 -11.94 10.25 -17.22
N GLN A 243 -11.46 9.04 -16.92
CA GLN A 243 -11.41 7.93 -17.88
C GLN A 243 -12.80 7.41 -18.23
N ILE A 244 -13.72 7.34 -17.24
CA ILE A 244 -15.13 6.94 -17.47
C ILE A 244 -15.82 7.97 -18.35
N GLU A 245 -15.66 9.25 -18.09
CA GLU A 245 -16.22 10.34 -18.89
C GLU A 245 -15.73 10.26 -20.35
N ALA A 246 -14.41 10.09 -20.54
CA ALA A 246 -13.82 9.94 -21.88
C ALA A 246 -14.32 8.68 -22.60
N ALA A 247 -14.41 7.54 -21.90
CA ALA A 247 -14.94 6.29 -22.46
C ALA A 247 -16.42 6.42 -22.83
N THR A 248 -17.22 7.10 -22.00
CA THR A 248 -18.64 7.37 -22.29
C THR A 248 -18.78 8.18 -23.57
N ALA A 249 -18.04 9.28 -23.71
CA ALA A 249 -18.05 10.11 -24.92
C ALA A 249 -17.65 9.30 -26.17
N ALA A 250 -16.63 8.44 -26.06
CA ALA A 250 -16.18 7.58 -27.14
C ALA A 250 -17.25 6.58 -27.58
N VAL A 251 -17.95 5.95 -26.63
CA VAL A 251 -19.02 4.98 -26.90
C VAL A 251 -20.25 5.66 -27.52
N VAL A 252 -20.62 6.84 -27.03
CA VAL A 252 -21.71 7.64 -27.63
C VAL A 252 -21.34 8.05 -29.08
N ALA A 253 -20.07 8.28 -29.38
CA ALA A 253 -19.56 8.53 -30.73
C ALA A 253 -19.42 7.26 -31.61
N GLY A 254 -19.90 6.09 -31.15
CA GLY A 254 -19.94 4.83 -31.90
C GLY A 254 -18.68 3.96 -31.73
N GLN A 255 -17.80 4.23 -30.79
CA GLN A 255 -16.67 3.34 -30.50
C GLN A 255 -17.13 2.09 -29.70
N ALA A 256 -16.32 1.05 -29.76
CA ALA A 256 -16.57 -0.17 -28.99
C ALA A 256 -16.43 0.06 -27.48
N LEU A 257 -17.14 -0.74 -26.69
CA LEU A 257 -17.00 -0.76 -25.24
C LEU A 257 -15.55 -1.11 -24.84
N PRO A 258 -14.98 -0.43 -23.84
CA PRO A 258 -13.66 -0.78 -23.30
C PRO A 258 -13.68 -2.16 -22.62
N VAL A 259 -12.49 -2.72 -22.42
CA VAL A 259 -12.31 -4.00 -21.71
C VAL A 259 -11.57 -3.72 -20.42
N PRO A 260 -12.12 -4.10 -19.24
CA PRO A 260 -11.44 -3.94 -17.97
C PRO A 260 -10.10 -4.71 -17.92
N PRO A 261 -9.07 -4.18 -17.24
CA PRO A 261 -7.81 -4.87 -17.08
C PRO A 261 -7.95 -6.09 -16.15
N GLU A 262 -7.35 -7.21 -16.51
CA GLU A 262 -7.53 -8.49 -15.79
C GLU A 262 -7.17 -8.44 -14.29
N PHE A 263 -6.09 -7.71 -13.93
CA PHE A 263 -5.53 -7.69 -12.58
C PHE A 263 -5.56 -6.31 -11.90
N ALA A 264 -6.38 -5.38 -12.39
CA ALA A 264 -6.44 -4.01 -11.90
C ALA A 264 -7.81 -3.35 -12.15
N TRP A 265 -8.92 -4.11 -12.05
CA TRP A 265 -10.24 -3.56 -12.35
C TRP A 265 -11.01 -3.08 -11.10
N CYS A 266 -10.61 -3.45 -9.89
CA CYS A 266 -11.26 -2.97 -8.68
C CYS A 266 -10.64 -1.64 -8.22
N ARG A 267 -11.14 -0.56 -8.79
CA ARG A 267 -10.66 0.81 -8.56
C ARG A 267 -11.81 1.70 -8.17
N ASN A 268 -11.62 2.54 -7.15
CA ASN A 268 -12.57 3.56 -6.79
C ASN A 268 -12.70 4.59 -7.93
N PRO A 269 -13.88 4.76 -8.52
CA PRO A 269 -14.05 5.66 -9.66
C PRO A 269 -13.82 7.13 -9.31
N GLU A 270 -14.07 7.55 -8.05
CA GLU A 270 -13.95 8.94 -7.62
C GLU A 270 -12.52 9.30 -7.22
N THR A 271 -11.89 8.50 -6.34
CA THR A 271 -10.54 8.80 -5.84
C THR A 271 -9.44 8.31 -6.78
N GLY A 272 -9.74 7.33 -7.62
CA GLY A 272 -8.76 6.70 -8.51
C GLY A 272 -7.87 5.67 -7.83
N GLU A 273 -8.03 5.42 -6.54
CA GLU A 273 -7.29 4.41 -5.78
C GLU A 273 -7.78 3.00 -6.09
N TYR A 274 -6.88 2.05 -6.07
CA TYR A 274 -7.26 0.64 -6.15
C TYR A 274 -7.67 0.12 -4.77
N ALA A 275 -8.78 -0.63 -4.68
CA ALA A 275 -9.13 -1.35 -3.46
C ALA A 275 -8.02 -2.33 -3.08
N GLU A 276 -7.48 -3.03 -4.07
CA GLU A 276 -6.25 -3.80 -4.04
C GLU A 276 -5.91 -4.19 -5.48
N ARG A 277 -4.67 -4.09 -5.90
CA ARG A 277 -4.23 -4.45 -7.25
C ARG A 277 -3.35 -5.68 -7.18
N LEU A 278 -3.60 -6.67 -8.05
CA LEU A 278 -2.74 -7.84 -8.17
C LEU A 278 -1.46 -7.48 -8.94
N LEU A 279 -0.37 -7.39 -8.23
CA LEU A 279 0.92 -6.91 -8.73
C LEU A 279 1.73 -8.03 -9.44
N ASP A 280 2.50 -7.66 -10.46
CA ASP A 280 3.59 -8.48 -11.00
C ASP A 280 4.93 -8.00 -10.43
N PRO A 281 5.58 -8.77 -9.53
CA PRO A 281 6.86 -8.37 -8.97
C PRO A 281 7.97 -8.17 -10.00
N PHE A 282 7.87 -8.80 -11.19
CA PHE A 282 8.83 -8.62 -12.27
C PHE A 282 8.60 -7.30 -13.02
N GLU A 283 7.34 -6.92 -13.26
CA GLU A 283 6.99 -5.61 -13.82
C GLU A 283 7.42 -4.49 -12.88
N LEU A 284 7.15 -4.61 -11.58
CA LEU A 284 7.59 -3.64 -10.57
C LEU A 284 9.12 -3.45 -10.58
N ARG A 285 9.87 -4.55 -10.68
CA ARG A 285 11.33 -4.50 -10.83
C ARG A 285 11.75 -3.69 -12.05
N ASP A 286 11.06 -3.91 -13.17
CA ASP A 286 11.41 -3.25 -14.44
C ASP A 286 10.96 -1.78 -14.43
N MET A 287 9.84 -1.45 -13.78
CA MET A 287 9.40 -0.07 -13.53
C MET A 287 10.39 0.70 -12.63
N LEU A 288 10.91 0.09 -11.56
CA LEU A 288 11.95 0.70 -10.74
C LEU A 288 13.21 1.02 -11.54
N ARG A 289 13.62 0.11 -12.44
CA ARG A 289 14.76 0.37 -13.35
C ARG A 289 14.49 1.53 -14.31
N ALA A 290 13.28 1.61 -14.85
CA ALA A 290 12.85 2.72 -15.71
C ALA A 290 12.84 4.07 -14.96
N ALA A 291 12.52 4.07 -13.66
CA ALA A 291 12.59 5.23 -12.77
C ALA A 291 14.03 5.59 -12.34
N GLY A 292 15.06 4.94 -12.89
CA GLY A 292 16.46 5.26 -12.66
C GLY A 292 17.13 4.52 -11.49
N PHE A 293 16.43 3.60 -10.84
CA PHE A 293 17.03 2.78 -9.79
C PHE A 293 18.02 1.76 -10.36
N LYS A 294 19.12 1.58 -9.67
CA LYS A 294 20.16 0.59 -9.94
C LYS A 294 20.04 -0.58 -8.96
N CYS A 295 20.77 -1.65 -9.20
CA CYS A 295 20.88 -2.79 -8.28
C CYS A 295 19.51 -3.33 -7.79
N VAL A 296 18.48 -3.28 -8.64
CA VAL A 296 17.14 -3.75 -8.26
C VAL A 296 17.13 -5.26 -8.06
N ARG A 297 16.84 -5.69 -6.83
CA ARG A 297 16.83 -7.11 -6.44
C ARG A 297 15.44 -7.52 -5.96
N LEU A 298 14.86 -8.50 -6.62
CA LEU A 298 13.62 -9.16 -6.22
C LEU A 298 13.95 -10.36 -5.33
N ARG A 299 13.29 -10.46 -4.18
CA ARG A 299 13.44 -11.54 -3.19
C ARG A 299 12.09 -12.13 -2.83
N HIS A 300 12.11 -13.40 -2.47
CA HIS A 300 10.95 -14.08 -1.88
C HIS A 300 10.92 -13.89 -0.36
N GLY A 301 9.73 -13.89 0.23
CA GLY A 301 9.54 -13.79 1.68
C GLY A 301 9.95 -15.06 2.45
N PHE A 302 10.87 -15.88 1.96
CA PHE A 302 11.36 -17.06 2.66
C PHE A 302 12.49 -16.69 3.63
N ASN A 303 12.23 -16.90 4.92
CA ASN A 303 13.20 -16.62 5.99
C ASN A 303 14.07 -17.84 6.36
N ARG A 304 13.68 -19.06 5.93
CA ARG A 304 14.39 -20.30 6.30
C ARG A 304 15.42 -20.72 5.25
N ILE A 305 16.61 -21.13 5.70
CA ILE A 305 17.56 -21.90 4.91
C ILE A 305 16.93 -23.30 4.67
N PRO A 306 16.95 -23.91 3.47
CA PRO A 306 17.70 -23.53 2.25
C PRO A 306 16.98 -22.52 1.34
N PHE A 307 15.73 -22.14 1.60
CA PHE A 307 14.92 -21.30 0.70
C PHE A 307 15.51 -19.90 0.46
N ARG A 308 16.29 -19.36 1.41
CA ARG A 308 17.02 -18.09 1.21
C ARG A 308 18.01 -18.14 0.03
N LEU A 309 18.53 -19.32 -0.30
CA LEU A 309 19.43 -19.51 -1.45
C LEU A 309 18.70 -19.31 -2.78
N LEU A 310 17.37 -19.53 -2.80
CA LEU A 310 16.53 -19.33 -3.99
C LEU A 310 16.31 -17.85 -4.35
N ASN A 311 16.62 -16.92 -3.44
CA ASN A 311 16.53 -15.48 -3.72
C ASN A 311 17.52 -14.99 -4.83
N GLY A 312 18.47 -15.82 -5.24
CA GLY A 312 19.39 -15.53 -6.35
C GLY A 312 18.96 -16.08 -7.72
N VAL A 313 17.87 -16.82 -7.77
CA VAL A 313 17.41 -17.47 -9.01
C VAL A 313 16.86 -16.42 -9.98
N LYS A 314 17.40 -16.40 -11.21
CA LYS A 314 16.99 -15.45 -12.27
C LYS A 314 15.85 -15.99 -13.16
N SER A 315 15.50 -17.27 -13.07
CA SER A 315 14.47 -17.90 -13.90
C SER A 315 13.06 -17.42 -13.50
N LYS A 316 12.37 -16.75 -14.43
CA LYS A 316 10.97 -16.26 -14.19
C LYS A 316 10.02 -17.42 -13.86
N PRO A 317 10.00 -18.56 -14.54
CA PRO A 317 9.13 -19.70 -14.19
C PRO A 317 9.37 -20.25 -12.78
N ILE A 318 10.64 -20.38 -12.36
CA ILE A 318 10.98 -20.86 -11.02
C ILE A 318 10.53 -19.85 -9.97
N ASN A 319 10.76 -18.57 -10.20
CA ASN A 319 10.31 -17.51 -9.29
C ASN A 319 8.77 -17.46 -9.20
N ALA A 320 8.05 -17.57 -10.31
CA ALA A 320 6.58 -17.64 -10.31
C ALA A 320 6.07 -18.84 -9.50
N TRP A 321 6.73 -20.02 -9.63
CA TRP A 321 6.41 -21.19 -8.81
C TRP A 321 6.67 -20.95 -7.32
N LEU A 322 7.75 -20.27 -6.96
CA LEU A 322 8.04 -19.89 -5.56
C LEU A 322 6.99 -18.91 -5.02
N PHE A 323 6.58 -17.91 -5.80
CA PHE A 323 5.52 -16.96 -5.44
C PHE A 323 4.17 -17.64 -5.28
N ASN A 324 3.87 -18.68 -6.05
CA ASN A 324 2.66 -19.47 -5.83
C ASN A 324 2.64 -20.17 -4.46
N ARG A 325 3.81 -20.48 -3.89
CA ARG A 325 3.94 -21.08 -2.55
C ARG A 325 3.83 -20.05 -1.43
N ARG A 326 4.28 -18.82 -1.67
CA ARG A 326 4.27 -17.74 -0.71
C ARG A 326 4.13 -16.40 -1.46
N PRO A 327 3.04 -15.63 -1.24
CA PRO A 327 2.79 -14.41 -2.00
C PRO A 327 3.81 -13.32 -1.73
N LEU A 328 4.30 -13.21 -0.49
CA LEU A 328 5.19 -12.14 -0.05
C LEU A 328 6.44 -12.03 -0.91
N PHE A 329 6.67 -10.84 -1.43
CA PHE A 329 7.91 -10.45 -2.11
C PHE A 329 8.52 -9.19 -1.50
N MET A 330 9.82 -9.02 -1.73
CA MET A 330 10.55 -7.82 -1.37
C MET A 330 11.36 -7.33 -2.55
N LEU A 331 11.35 -6.02 -2.79
CA LEU A 331 12.19 -5.35 -3.78
C LEU A 331 13.12 -4.39 -3.05
N THR A 332 14.42 -4.54 -3.24
CA THR A 332 15.42 -3.54 -2.85
C THR A 332 15.98 -2.89 -4.10
N ALA A 333 16.05 -1.57 -4.11
CA ALA A 333 16.53 -0.78 -5.24
C ALA A 333 17.43 0.36 -4.73
N GLN A 334 18.53 0.69 -5.42
CA GLN A 334 19.42 1.79 -5.07
C GLN A 334 19.34 2.89 -6.11
N ARG A 335 19.38 4.14 -5.66
CA ARG A 335 19.49 5.29 -6.53
C ARG A 335 20.90 5.44 -7.11
#